data_01d787e3497044e5707c5ed8a897f6f9
#
_entry.id   01d787e3497044e5707c5ed8a897f6f9
#
_cell.length_a   1.000
_cell.length_b   1.000
_cell.length_c   1.000
_cell.angle_alpha   90.00
_cell.angle_beta   90.00
_cell.angle_gamma   90.00
#
_symmetry.space_group_name_H-M   'P 1'
#
loop_
_entity.id
_entity.type
_entity.pdbx_description
1 polymer ?
#
loop_
_entity_poly.entity_id
_entity_poly.type
_entity_poly.pdbx_seq_one_letter_code
_entity_poly.pdbx_strand_id
1 'polypeptide(L)'
;MVSSGILALGIAAVIVSIGMLGIINYLSFLNYLKTKKHSLLQSLLNKKSIIPLPYYINLDPRQWFTFVVNIHNEKDKRLKIHKILYLVTLVSMIIVSISLFIYVYS
;
A
#
# COMPACT_ATOMS: atom_id res chain seq x y z
N MET A 1 28.30 -13.36 17.34
CA MET A 1 27.38 -12.26 17.48
C MET A 1 25.94 -12.68 17.36
N VAL A 2 25.45 -13.23 18.46
CA VAL A 2 24.05 -13.71 18.54
C VAL A 2 23.09 -12.56 18.33
N SER A 3 23.45 -11.35 18.80
CA SER A 3 22.59 -10.18 18.71
C SER A 3 22.28 -9.73 17.27
N SER A 4 23.21 -9.92 16.33
CA SER A 4 22.96 -9.50 14.94
C SER A 4 21.96 -10.41 14.24
N GLY A 5 21.96 -11.72 14.55
CA GLY A 5 20.96 -12.64 14.02
C GLY A 5 19.57 -12.36 14.55
N ILE A 6 19.47 -12.08 15.85
CA ILE A 6 18.19 -11.73 16.50
C ILE A 6 17.67 -10.41 15.94
N LEU A 7 18.54 -9.43 15.75
CA LEU A 7 18.17 -8.14 15.18
C LEU A 7 17.64 -8.29 13.74
N ALA A 8 18.32 -9.11 12.93
CA ALA A 8 17.88 -9.36 11.55
C ALA A 8 16.51 -10.03 11.52
N LEU A 9 16.26 -11.00 12.41
CA LEU A 9 14.96 -11.66 12.53
C LEU A 9 13.88 -10.65 12.97
N GLY A 10 14.21 -9.76 13.91
CA GLY A 10 13.29 -8.73 14.36
C GLY A 10 12.89 -7.77 13.24
N ILE A 11 13.87 -7.33 12.46
CA ILE A 11 13.63 -6.45 11.32
C ILE A 11 12.77 -7.16 10.27
N ALA A 12 13.08 -8.43 9.97
CA ALA A 12 12.29 -9.22 9.02
C ALA A 12 10.85 -9.38 9.49
N ALA A 13 10.65 -9.63 10.78
CA ALA A 13 9.30 -9.75 11.36
C ALA A 13 8.52 -8.44 11.22
N VAL A 14 9.17 -7.30 11.45
CA VAL A 14 8.54 -5.99 11.30
C VAL A 14 8.14 -5.76 9.84
N ILE A 15 9.03 -6.07 8.89
CA ILE A 15 8.74 -5.89 7.46
C ILE A 15 7.54 -6.75 7.05
N VAL A 16 7.51 -8.01 7.47
CA VAL A 16 6.42 -8.92 7.15
C VAL A 16 5.11 -8.41 7.76
N SER A 17 5.13 -7.96 9.02
CA SER A 17 3.95 -7.44 9.69
C SER A 17 3.38 -6.21 8.98
N ILE A 18 4.24 -5.25 8.65
CA ILE A 18 3.84 -4.04 7.93
C ILE A 18 3.27 -4.41 6.56
N GLY A 19 3.93 -5.34 5.85
CA GLY A 19 3.46 -5.80 4.54
C GLY A 19 2.10 -6.44 4.61
N MET A 20 1.86 -7.31 5.61
CA MET A 20 0.56 -7.95 5.80
C MET A 20 -0.53 -6.94 6.10
N LEU A 21 -0.27 -5.99 6.99
CA LEU A 21 -1.23 -4.93 7.32
C LEU A 21 -1.52 -4.08 6.08
N GLY A 22 -0.50 -3.78 5.29
CA GLY A 22 -0.65 -3.03 4.05
C GLY A 22 -1.52 -3.76 3.03
N ILE A 23 -1.31 -5.07 2.88
CA ILE A 23 -2.11 -5.88 1.97
C ILE A 23 -3.57 -5.93 2.43
N ILE A 24 -3.80 -6.15 3.73
CA ILE A 24 -5.16 -6.17 4.28
C ILE A 24 -5.86 -4.84 4.04
N ASN A 25 -5.18 -3.73 4.32
CA ASN A 25 -5.73 -2.40 4.08
C ASN A 25 -6.01 -2.17 2.59
N TYR A 26 -5.09 -2.59 1.72
CA TYR A 26 -5.24 -2.44 0.27
C TYR A 26 -6.46 -3.19 -0.24
N LEU A 27 -6.62 -4.45 0.15
CA LEU A 27 -7.75 -5.26 -0.28
C LEU A 27 -9.07 -4.71 0.27
N SER A 28 -9.07 -4.25 1.53
CA SER A 28 -10.24 -3.63 2.14
C SER A 28 -10.61 -2.33 1.44
N PHE A 29 -9.60 -1.53 1.07
CA PHE A 29 -9.77 -0.28 0.34
C PHE A 29 -10.42 -0.56 -1.02
N LEU A 30 -9.89 -1.51 -1.78
CA LEU A 30 -10.44 -1.87 -3.08
C LEU A 30 -11.86 -2.44 -2.96
N ASN A 31 -12.11 -3.26 -1.95
CA ASN A 31 -13.44 -3.80 -1.71
C ASN A 31 -14.44 -2.69 -1.42
N TYR A 32 -14.06 -1.70 -0.62
CA TYR A 32 -14.90 -0.55 -0.35
C TYR A 32 -15.21 0.23 -1.63
N LEU A 33 -14.20 0.47 -2.46
CA LEU A 33 -14.39 1.15 -3.74
C LEU A 33 -15.33 0.35 -4.64
N LYS A 34 -15.15 -0.97 -4.68
CA LYS A 34 -15.97 -1.83 -5.52
C LYS A 34 -17.44 -1.81 -5.10
N THR A 35 -17.73 -1.81 -3.80
CA THR A 35 -19.09 -1.89 -3.29
C THR A 35 -19.80 -0.55 -3.18
N LYS A 36 -19.07 0.51 -2.81
CA LYS A 36 -19.66 1.83 -2.53
C LYS A 36 -19.31 2.89 -3.55
N LYS A 37 -18.18 2.76 -4.25
CA LYS A 37 -17.69 3.75 -5.21
C LYS A 37 -17.24 3.08 -6.50
N HIS A 38 -18.12 2.24 -7.06
CA HIS A 38 -17.79 1.43 -8.24
C HIS A 38 -17.35 2.28 -9.44
N SER A 39 -18.01 3.41 -9.68
CA SER A 39 -17.64 4.30 -10.79
C SER A 39 -16.24 4.87 -10.62
N LEU A 40 -15.87 5.20 -9.38
CA LEU A 40 -14.52 5.69 -9.08
C LEU A 40 -13.48 4.60 -9.31
N LEU A 41 -13.77 3.37 -8.88
CA LEU A 41 -12.87 2.24 -9.13
C LEU A 41 -12.67 2.02 -10.62
N GLN A 42 -13.73 2.09 -11.42
CA GLN A 42 -13.63 1.93 -12.87
C GLN A 42 -12.71 2.99 -13.50
N SER A 43 -12.74 4.22 -12.97
CA SER A 43 -11.87 5.28 -13.48
C SER A 43 -10.41 5.07 -13.13
N LEU A 44 -10.12 4.29 -12.08
CA LEU A 44 -8.76 3.99 -11.64
C LEU A 44 -8.15 2.78 -12.34
N LEU A 45 -8.97 1.98 -13.03
CA LEU A 45 -8.49 0.80 -13.72
C LEU A 45 -7.72 1.15 -14.99
N ASN A 46 -6.74 0.31 -15.31
CA ASN A 46 -5.96 0.45 -16.53
C ASN A 46 -6.75 -0.06 -17.73
N LYS A 47 -7.34 0.86 -18.47
CA LYS A 47 -8.18 0.53 -19.63
C LYS A 47 -7.38 0.08 -20.86
N LYS A 48 -6.06 0.26 -20.83
CA LYS A 48 -5.18 -0.13 -21.94
C LYS A 48 -4.68 -1.57 -21.84
N SER A 49 -5.03 -2.26 -20.77
CA SER A 49 -4.61 -3.65 -20.59
C SER A 49 -5.31 -4.56 -21.61
N ILE A 50 -4.52 -5.30 -22.36
CA ILE A 50 -5.02 -6.25 -23.36
C ILE A 50 -5.43 -7.56 -22.67
N ILE A 51 -4.76 -7.89 -21.55
CA ILE A 51 -5.01 -9.11 -20.80
C ILE A 51 -6.06 -8.81 -19.73
N PRO A 52 -7.13 -9.64 -19.60
CA PRO A 52 -8.11 -9.44 -18.54
C PRO A 52 -7.51 -9.79 -17.18
N LEU A 53 -7.06 -8.75 -16.47
CA LEU A 53 -6.49 -8.89 -15.13
C LEU A 53 -7.56 -8.59 -14.07
N PRO A 54 -7.45 -9.22 -12.88
CA PRO A 54 -8.30 -8.85 -11.75
C PRO A 54 -8.13 -7.36 -11.42
N TYR A 55 -9.21 -6.74 -10.91
CA TYR A 55 -9.21 -5.31 -10.63
C TYR A 55 -8.10 -4.88 -9.66
N TYR A 56 -7.73 -5.74 -8.71
CA TYR A 56 -6.71 -5.42 -7.71
C TYR A 56 -5.29 -5.40 -8.28
N ILE A 57 -5.09 -5.91 -9.50
CA ILE A 57 -3.80 -5.87 -10.20
C ILE A 57 -3.84 -4.86 -11.34
N ASN A 58 -5.02 -4.60 -11.89
CA ASN A 58 -5.20 -3.83 -13.13
C ASN A 58 -5.44 -2.34 -12.87
N LEU A 59 -4.84 -1.80 -11.82
CA LEU A 59 -4.92 -0.37 -11.53
C LEU A 59 -3.86 0.39 -12.32
N ASP A 60 -4.24 1.58 -12.81
CA ASP A 60 -3.28 2.49 -13.44
C ASP A 60 -2.43 3.13 -12.33
N PRO A 61 -1.11 2.88 -12.30
CA PRO A 61 -0.27 3.37 -11.21
C PRO A 61 -0.30 4.88 -11.04
N ARG A 62 -0.33 5.63 -12.14
CA ARG A 62 -0.35 7.09 -12.09
C ARG A 62 -1.66 7.61 -11.50
N GLN A 63 -2.78 7.11 -11.98
CA GLN A 63 -4.09 7.53 -11.49
C GLN A 63 -4.31 7.08 -10.05
N TRP A 64 -3.89 5.86 -9.73
CA TRP A 64 -4.00 5.33 -8.37
C TRP A 64 -3.21 6.19 -7.38
N PHE A 65 -1.95 6.49 -7.71
CA PHE A 65 -1.09 7.29 -6.84
C PHE A 65 -1.67 8.69 -6.64
N THR A 66 -2.12 9.33 -7.72
CA THR A 66 -2.74 10.65 -7.65
C THR A 66 -3.99 10.62 -6.75
N PHE A 67 -4.79 9.58 -6.89
CA PHE A 67 -5.99 9.40 -6.06
C PHE A 67 -5.63 9.25 -4.58
N VAL A 68 -4.64 8.41 -4.28
CA VAL A 68 -4.26 8.11 -2.89
C VAL A 68 -3.65 9.31 -2.19
N VAL A 69 -2.79 10.10 -2.87
CA VAL A 69 -2.16 11.26 -2.25
C VAL A 69 -3.14 12.42 -2.07
N ASN A 70 -4.27 12.41 -2.74
CA ASN A 70 -5.27 13.46 -2.62
C ASN A 70 -6.16 13.24 -1.39
N ILE A 71 -5.54 13.31 -0.20
CA ILE A 71 -6.24 13.15 1.08
C ILE A 71 -7.01 14.41 1.42
N HIS A 72 -6.43 15.57 1.11
CA HIS A 72 -6.93 16.86 1.54
C HIS A 72 -8.34 17.15 1.01
N ASN A 73 -8.64 16.74 -0.22
CA ASN A 73 -9.93 16.98 -0.85
C ASN A 73 -10.90 15.81 -0.70
N GLU A 74 -10.54 14.77 0.05
CA GLU A 74 -11.40 13.61 0.23
C GLU A 74 -12.49 13.91 1.25
N LYS A 75 -13.74 13.82 0.84
CA LYS A 75 -14.89 14.09 1.69
C LYS A 75 -15.39 12.86 2.44
N ASP A 76 -15.12 11.66 1.91
CA ASP A 76 -15.53 10.40 2.54
C ASP A 76 -14.52 10.03 3.62
N LYS A 77 -14.98 10.00 4.88
CA LYS A 77 -14.10 9.70 6.02
C LYS A 77 -13.45 8.32 5.89
N ARG A 78 -14.19 7.33 5.40
CA ARG A 78 -13.67 5.97 5.29
C ARG A 78 -12.57 5.88 4.22
N LEU A 79 -12.78 6.52 3.07
CA LEU A 79 -11.75 6.59 2.03
C LEU A 79 -10.54 7.37 2.52
N LYS A 80 -10.75 8.45 3.27
CA LYS A 80 -9.66 9.24 3.83
C LYS A 80 -8.80 8.38 4.77
N ILE A 81 -9.42 7.59 5.62
CA ILE A 81 -8.71 6.68 6.54
C ILE A 81 -7.91 5.66 5.74
N HIS A 82 -8.49 5.05 4.71
CA HIS A 82 -7.80 4.08 3.86
C HIS A 82 -6.60 4.70 3.14
N LYS A 83 -6.75 5.93 2.64
CA LYS A 83 -5.65 6.64 1.99
C LYS A 83 -4.51 6.92 2.96
N ILE A 84 -4.83 7.39 4.16
CA ILE A 84 -3.84 7.68 5.19
C ILE A 84 -3.10 6.39 5.58
N LEU A 85 -3.83 5.31 5.82
CA LEU A 85 -3.22 4.03 6.18
C LEU A 85 -2.33 3.50 5.07
N TYR A 86 -2.75 3.65 3.82
CA TYR A 86 -1.94 3.22 2.68
C TYR A 86 -0.62 3.99 2.63
N LEU A 87 -0.68 5.31 2.76
CA LEU A 87 0.51 6.15 2.71
C LEU A 87 1.43 5.90 3.91
N VAL A 88 0.86 5.73 5.10
CA VAL A 88 1.64 5.42 6.31
C VAL A 88 2.36 4.09 6.14
N THR A 89 1.68 3.07 5.62
CA THR A 89 2.29 1.77 5.37
C THR A 89 3.42 1.88 4.36
N LEU A 90 3.20 2.62 3.26
CA LEU A 90 4.19 2.81 2.22
C LEU A 90 5.44 3.51 2.76
N VAL A 91 5.26 4.60 3.51
CA VAL A 91 6.37 5.35 4.11
C VAL A 91 7.11 4.47 5.12
N SER A 92 6.39 3.71 5.93
CA SER A 92 7.00 2.79 6.90
C SER A 92 7.86 1.74 6.22
N MET A 93 7.37 1.16 5.12
CA MET A 93 8.13 0.17 4.35
C MET A 93 9.42 0.78 3.78
N ILE A 94 9.34 2.02 3.26
CA ILE A 94 10.52 2.72 2.74
C ILE A 94 11.53 2.96 3.83
N ILE A 95 11.10 3.46 5.00
CA ILE A 95 11.99 3.74 6.14
C ILE A 95 12.66 2.46 6.62
N VAL A 96 11.91 1.39 6.79
CA VAL A 96 12.46 0.11 7.25
C VAL A 96 13.45 -0.44 6.24
N SER A 97 13.15 -0.33 4.94
CA SER A 97 14.05 -0.80 3.88
C SER A 97 15.36 -0.03 3.87
N ILE A 98 15.31 1.29 4.03
CA ILE A 98 16.51 2.13 4.11
C ILE A 98 17.31 1.78 5.35
N SER A 99 16.65 1.60 6.50
CA SER A 99 17.33 1.23 7.75
C SER A 99 18.03 -0.12 7.62
N LEU A 100 17.37 -1.09 7.00
CA LEU A 100 17.96 -2.40 6.75
C LEU A 100 19.16 -2.30 5.83
N PHE A 101 19.06 -1.49 4.77
CA PHE A 101 20.17 -1.28 3.82
C PHE A 101 21.38 -0.69 4.54
N ILE A 102 21.15 0.34 5.36
CA ILE A 102 22.25 0.97 6.13
C ILE A 102 22.86 -0.06 7.09
N TYR A 103 22.03 -0.85 7.77
CA TYR A 103 22.52 -1.87 8.72
C TYR A 103 23.41 -2.90 8.03
N VAL A 104 22.96 -3.38 6.85
CA VAL A 104 23.70 -4.43 6.12
C VAL A 104 25.02 -3.91 5.57
N TYR A 105 25.07 -2.66 5.12
CA TYR A 105 26.23 -2.09 4.46
C TYR A 105 27.08 -1.17 5.36
N SER A 106 26.70 -1.01 6.59
CA SER A 106 27.55 -0.32 7.57
C SER A 106 28.40 -1.33 8.37
#